data_d096d20995caa3f68d6d90ef04955041
#
_entry.id   d096d20995caa3f68d6d90ef04955041
#
_cell.length_a   1.000
_cell.length_b   1.000
_cell.length_c   1.000
_cell.angle_alpha   90.00
_cell.angle_beta   90.00
_cell.angle_gamma   90.00
#
_symmetry.space_group_name_H-M   'P 1'
#
loop_
_entity.id
_entity.type
_entity.pdbx_description
1 polymer ?
#
loop_
_entity_poly.entity_id
_entity_poly.type
_entity_poly.pdbx_seq_one_letter_code
_entity_poly.pdbx_strand_id
1 'polypeptide(L)'
;MVRLKDITKAQSRTRKVGAVVAAVASVTGMVFAAAPATAAAYPTSTFSIEVGASYYKGTVTWYNRSVGVTGAFKAVGCRRVYADTRIANSGRRLDWQSSSTWCDESGPATLPVNADVAGGATKVNVWMTTGNANEGLEYFSCYPDFSTCFGPYVGLPAEYR
;
A
#
# COMPACT_ATOMS: atom_id res chain seq x y z
N MET A 1 -0.80 43.67 -31.74
CA MET A 1 -1.97 44.40 -32.30
C MET A 1 -3.01 43.40 -32.73
N VAL A 2 -4.31 43.69 -32.42
CA VAL A 2 -5.54 43.00 -32.77
C VAL A 2 -6.07 42.17 -31.59
N ARG A 3 -6.89 42.71 -30.86
CA ARG A 3 -8.30 43.15 -30.61
C ARG A 3 -9.16 42.03 -30.03
N LEU A 4 -9.57 42.30 -28.77
CA LEU A 4 -10.77 41.77 -28.10
C LEU A 4 -12.04 42.12 -28.90
N LYS A 5 -13.06 41.25 -28.73
CA LYS A 5 -14.52 41.39 -28.72
C LYS A 5 -15.12 40.06 -29.19
N ASP A 6 -16.18 39.51 -28.68
CA ASP A 6 -17.40 40.07 -28.12
C ASP A 6 -18.11 39.06 -27.21
N ILE A 7 -18.70 39.63 -26.20
CA ILE A 7 -19.65 39.04 -25.25
C ILE A 7 -21.00 38.85 -25.96
N THR A 8 -21.58 37.66 -25.84
CA THR A 8 -23.01 37.52 -26.17
C THR A 8 -23.77 36.95 -24.97
N LYS A 9 -24.57 37.85 -24.43
CA LYS A 9 -25.63 37.72 -23.46
C LYS A 9 -26.75 36.86 -24.02
N ALA A 10 -27.19 35.82 -23.36
CA ALA A 10 -28.40 35.11 -23.67
C ALA A 10 -29.37 35.16 -22.49
N GLN A 11 -30.52 35.69 -22.79
CA GLN A 11 -31.62 36.10 -21.92
C GLN A 11 -32.36 34.96 -21.23
N SER A 12 -32.68 35.22 -19.98
CA SER A 12 -33.74 34.61 -19.21
C SER A 12 -35.08 34.70 -19.96
N ARG A 13 -35.80 33.59 -20.17
CA ARG A 13 -37.22 33.55 -20.46
C ARG A 13 -37.96 32.85 -19.34
N THR A 14 -38.55 33.68 -18.52
CA THR A 14 -39.63 33.34 -17.59
C THR A 14 -40.84 32.85 -18.35
N ARG A 15 -41.32 31.64 -18.12
CA ARG A 15 -42.66 31.23 -18.45
C ARG A 15 -43.41 30.84 -17.18
N LYS A 16 -44.36 31.69 -16.84
CA LYS A 16 -45.45 31.41 -15.91
C LYS A 16 -46.44 30.47 -16.63
N VAL A 17 -47.12 29.66 -15.87
CA VAL A 17 -48.47 29.20 -15.92
C VAL A 17 -48.64 27.71 -15.54
N GLY A 18 -49.56 27.47 -14.63
CA GLY A 18 -50.31 26.25 -14.53
C GLY A 18 -50.27 25.54 -13.16
N ALA A 19 -51.14 26.01 -12.26
CA ALA A 19 -51.50 25.22 -11.10
C ALA A 19 -52.39 24.03 -11.57
N VAL A 20 -51.87 22.82 -11.33
CA VAL A 20 -52.70 21.60 -11.40
C VAL A 20 -52.59 20.93 -10.03
N VAL A 21 -53.71 20.96 -9.34
CA VAL A 21 -53.95 20.16 -8.13
C VAL A 21 -54.06 18.71 -8.56
N ALA A 22 -53.11 17.88 -8.17
CA ALA A 22 -53.20 16.44 -8.34
C ALA A 22 -52.94 15.76 -7.01
N ALA A 23 -53.79 14.86 -6.69
CA ALA A 23 -53.99 14.13 -5.45
C ALA A 23 -52.69 13.53 -4.87
N VAL A 24 -52.56 13.69 -3.57
CA VAL A 24 -51.50 13.06 -2.72
C VAL A 24 -51.85 11.57 -2.60
N ALA A 25 -51.18 10.73 -3.37
CA ALA A 25 -51.01 9.33 -3.02
C ALA A 25 -49.75 9.26 -2.16
N SER A 26 -49.94 9.15 -0.85
CA SER A 26 -48.85 8.89 0.12
C SER A 26 -48.33 7.48 -0.08
N VAL A 27 -47.37 7.33 -0.96
CA VAL A 27 -46.48 6.14 -0.98
C VAL A 27 -45.50 6.33 0.16
N THR A 28 -45.76 5.65 1.27
CA THR A 28 -44.73 5.44 2.32
C THR A 28 -43.58 4.61 1.72
N GLY A 29 -42.69 5.27 1.00
CA GLY A 29 -41.45 4.69 0.54
C GLY A 29 -40.63 4.35 1.78
N MET A 30 -40.46 3.05 2.10
CA MET A 30 -39.42 2.58 3.00
C MET A 30 -38.08 2.97 2.38
N VAL A 31 -37.50 4.03 2.89
CA VAL A 31 -36.11 4.39 2.61
C VAL A 31 -35.28 3.32 3.31
N PHE A 32 -34.92 2.26 2.58
CA PHE A 32 -33.83 1.41 3.03
C PHE A 32 -32.58 2.29 3.02
N ALA A 33 -32.22 2.81 4.19
CA ALA A 33 -30.92 3.40 4.38
C ALA A 33 -29.90 2.26 4.14
N ALA A 34 -29.34 2.21 2.94
CA ALA A 34 -28.19 1.33 2.68
C ALA A 34 -27.10 1.77 3.64
N ALA A 35 -26.79 0.92 4.65
CA ALA A 35 -25.65 1.15 5.50
C ALA A 35 -24.43 1.30 4.60
N PRO A 36 -23.58 2.31 4.85
CA PRO A 36 -22.36 2.46 4.07
C PRO A 36 -21.58 1.14 4.18
N ALA A 37 -21.31 0.51 3.03
CA ALA A 37 -20.44 -0.64 2.98
C ALA A 37 -19.08 -0.22 3.52
N THR A 38 -18.75 -0.62 4.76
CA THR A 38 -17.40 -0.45 5.29
C THR A 38 -16.47 -1.26 4.41
N ALA A 39 -15.65 -0.59 3.61
CA ALA A 39 -14.61 -1.27 2.85
C ALA A 39 -13.77 -2.09 3.82
N ALA A 40 -13.68 -3.40 3.60
CA ALA A 40 -12.84 -4.27 4.42
C ALA A 40 -11.41 -3.75 4.37
N ALA A 41 -10.82 -3.50 5.54
CA ALA A 41 -9.43 -3.09 5.62
C ALA A 41 -8.54 -4.22 5.06
N TYR A 42 -7.53 -3.86 4.29
CA TYR A 42 -6.54 -4.83 3.80
C TYR A 42 -5.80 -5.48 4.99
N PRO A 43 -5.50 -6.79 4.95
CA PRO A 43 -4.67 -7.42 5.95
C PRO A 43 -3.34 -6.72 6.13
N THR A 44 -2.80 -6.73 7.34
CA THR A 44 -1.50 -6.12 7.66
C THR A 44 -0.68 -7.02 8.57
N SER A 45 0.64 -7.00 8.41
CA SER A 45 1.59 -7.69 9.27
C SER A 45 2.70 -6.74 9.69
N THR A 46 3.11 -6.77 10.95
CA THR A 46 4.18 -5.90 11.47
C THR A 46 5.53 -6.62 11.52
N PHE A 47 6.62 -5.89 11.31
CA PHE A 47 7.99 -6.39 11.42
C PHE A 47 8.90 -5.37 12.13
N SER A 48 10.00 -5.86 12.74
CA SER A 48 11.01 -5.02 13.39
C SER A 48 12.39 -5.64 13.21
N ILE A 49 13.12 -5.19 12.18
CA ILE A 49 14.54 -5.53 11.96
C ILE A 49 15.38 -4.57 12.79
N GLU A 50 16.30 -5.09 13.60
CA GLU A 50 17.17 -4.30 14.46
C GLU A 50 18.59 -4.87 14.46
N VAL A 51 19.54 -4.16 13.85
CA VAL A 51 20.94 -4.57 13.76
C VAL A 51 21.83 -3.47 14.34
N GLY A 52 22.28 -3.68 15.57
CA GLY A 52 22.99 -2.67 16.34
C GLY A 52 22.12 -1.42 16.54
N ALA A 53 22.60 -0.26 16.09
CA ALA A 53 21.85 0.99 16.14
C ALA A 53 21.04 1.29 14.87
N SER A 54 21.11 0.40 13.87
CA SER A 54 20.28 0.46 12.65
C SER A 54 18.96 -0.26 12.87
N TYR A 55 17.88 0.22 12.26
CA TYR A 55 16.60 -0.48 12.28
C TYR A 55 15.75 -0.20 11.03
N TYR A 56 14.88 -1.15 10.72
CA TYR A 56 13.76 -0.96 9.81
C TYR A 56 12.51 -1.59 10.44
N LYS A 57 11.59 -0.74 10.88
CA LYS A 57 10.38 -1.15 11.63
C LYS A 57 9.15 -0.64 10.91
N GLY A 58 8.18 -1.53 10.68
CA GLY A 58 7.02 -1.11 9.91
C GLY A 58 5.96 -2.16 9.72
N THR A 59 5.21 -1.97 8.65
CA THR A 59 4.02 -2.77 8.32
C THR A 59 4.07 -3.22 6.87
N VAL A 60 3.70 -4.46 6.66
CA VAL A 60 3.36 -5.04 5.36
C VAL A 60 1.85 -4.94 5.19
N THR A 61 1.38 -4.29 4.12
CA THR A 61 -0.04 -4.21 3.77
C THR A 61 -0.30 -5.05 2.52
N TRP A 62 -1.26 -5.97 2.61
CA TRP A 62 -1.55 -6.95 1.58
C TRP A 62 -2.70 -6.48 0.68
N TYR A 63 -2.39 -6.05 -0.54
CA TYR A 63 -3.39 -5.71 -1.56
C TYR A 63 -3.62 -6.90 -2.50
N ASN A 64 -4.68 -6.84 -3.32
CA ASN A 64 -5.05 -7.96 -4.20
C ASN A 64 -3.96 -8.34 -5.22
N ARG A 65 -3.16 -7.36 -5.69
CA ARG A 65 -2.13 -7.57 -6.73
C ARG A 65 -0.80 -6.87 -6.42
N SER A 66 -0.63 -6.42 -5.21
CA SER A 66 0.61 -5.78 -4.74
C SER A 66 0.73 -5.89 -3.23
N VAL A 67 1.90 -5.59 -2.73
CA VAL A 67 2.18 -5.49 -1.30
C VAL A 67 2.90 -4.17 -1.05
N GLY A 68 2.44 -3.40 -0.07
CA GLY A 68 3.14 -2.22 0.41
C GLY A 68 3.94 -2.55 1.67
N VAL A 69 5.26 -2.36 1.65
CA VAL A 69 6.09 -2.44 2.84
C VAL A 69 6.50 -1.03 3.23
N THR A 70 6.02 -0.54 4.37
CA THR A 70 6.27 0.83 4.81
C THR A 70 6.79 0.84 6.25
N GLY A 71 7.72 1.73 6.56
CA GLY A 71 8.25 1.80 7.90
C GLY A 71 9.24 2.94 8.12
N ALA A 72 9.67 3.08 9.39
CA ALA A 72 10.76 3.95 9.76
C ALA A 72 12.08 3.19 9.57
N PHE A 73 12.98 3.77 8.80
CA PHE A 73 14.32 3.22 8.54
C PHE A 73 15.39 4.16 9.11
N LYS A 74 16.33 3.59 9.84
CA LYS A 74 17.54 4.26 10.30
C LYS A 74 18.74 3.40 9.93
N ALA A 75 19.67 3.99 9.22
CA ALA A 75 20.98 3.42 8.90
C ALA A 75 22.06 4.03 9.81
N VAL A 76 22.84 3.20 10.46
CA VAL A 76 24.12 3.57 11.11
C VAL A 76 25.22 2.84 10.35
N GLY A 77 26.16 3.60 9.78
CA GLY A 77 26.93 3.14 8.63
C GLY A 77 26.03 2.99 7.40
N CYS A 78 26.51 2.32 6.38
CA CYS A 78 25.73 2.12 5.16
C CYS A 78 24.83 0.89 5.26
N ARG A 79 23.52 1.07 4.99
CA ARG A 79 22.48 0.02 5.04
C ARG A 79 21.56 0.13 3.84
N ARG A 80 20.95 -0.99 3.49
CA ARG A 80 19.91 -1.07 2.45
C ARG A 80 18.83 -2.03 2.88
N VAL A 81 17.57 -1.71 2.60
CA VAL A 81 16.43 -2.57 2.89
C VAL A 81 15.78 -3.06 1.61
N TYR A 82 15.24 -4.26 1.69
CA TYR A 82 14.66 -4.99 0.58
C TYR A 82 13.33 -5.61 1.01
N ALA A 83 12.46 -5.82 0.03
CA ALA A 83 11.29 -6.66 0.16
C ALA A 83 11.10 -7.48 -1.12
N ASP A 84 10.65 -8.73 -0.99
CA ASP A 84 10.17 -9.53 -2.11
C ASP A 84 8.81 -10.15 -1.82
N THR A 85 8.05 -10.37 -2.89
CA THR A 85 6.77 -11.07 -2.88
C THR A 85 6.92 -12.45 -3.47
N ARG A 86 6.26 -13.45 -2.83
CA ARG A 86 6.35 -14.86 -3.21
C ARG A 86 5.02 -15.60 -3.10
N ILE A 87 4.97 -16.74 -3.79
CA ILE A 87 3.98 -17.79 -3.53
C ILE A 87 4.61 -18.79 -2.56
N ALA A 88 4.12 -18.83 -1.33
CA ALA A 88 4.72 -19.62 -0.23
C ALA A 88 4.94 -21.09 -0.59
N ASN A 89 3.92 -21.75 -1.15
CA ASN A 89 3.96 -23.19 -1.42
C ASN A 89 4.97 -23.59 -2.51
N SER A 90 5.26 -22.70 -3.47
CA SER A 90 6.20 -22.97 -4.57
C SER A 90 7.55 -22.29 -4.38
N GLY A 91 7.67 -21.37 -3.41
CA GLY A 91 8.83 -20.50 -3.26
C GLY A 91 9.03 -19.51 -4.41
N ARG A 92 8.14 -19.51 -5.43
CA ARG A 92 8.28 -18.67 -6.63
C ARG A 92 8.23 -17.18 -6.25
N ARG A 93 9.30 -16.46 -6.57
CA ARG A 93 9.34 -15.00 -6.45
C ARG A 93 8.52 -14.35 -7.55
N LEU A 94 7.69 -13.39 -7.20
CA LEU A 94 6.88 -12.60 -8.12
C LEU A 94 7.58 -11.30 -8.49
N ASP A 95 8.07 -10.57 -7.47
CA ASP A 95 8.77 -9.30 -7.64
C ASP A 95 9.67 -9.02 -6.42
N TRP A 96 10.54 -8.01 -6.53
CA TRP A 96 11.34 -7.51 -5.43
C TRP A 96 11.65 -6.02 -5.60
N GLN A 97 11.82 -5.34 -4.49
CA GLN A 97 12.17 -3.92 -4.43
C GLN A 97 13.22 -3.67 -3.36
N SER A 98 13.95 -2.57 -3.50
CA SER A 98 14.89 -2.12 -2.49
C SER A 98 14.90 -0.60 -2.37
N SER A 99 15.30 -0.10 -1.20
CA SER A 99 15.68 1.30 -1.05
C SER A 99 16.95 1.61 -1.84
N SER A 100 17.31 2.90 -1.95
CA SER A 100 18.70 3.29 -2.14
C SER A 100 19.55 2.83 -0.95
N THR A 101 20.89 2.87 -1.07
CA THR A 101 21.77 2.72 0.06
C THR A 101 21.73 4.01 0.88
N TRP A 102 21.43 3.89 2.18
CA TRP A 102 21.47 4.97 3.15
C TRP A 102 22.71 4.84 4.02
N CYS A 103 23.41 5.94 4.26
CA CYS A 103 24.59 5.97 5.11
C CYS A 103 24.40 7.05 6.19
N ASP A 104 24.29 6.62 7.45
CA ASP A 104 24.07 7.49 8.62
C ASP A 104 22.84 8.41 8.48
N GLU A 105 21.78 7.88 7.90
CA GLU A 105 20.53 8.56 7.61
C GLU A 105 19.34 7.89 8.30
N SER A 106 18.25 8.63 8.46
CA SER A 106 16.98 8.09 8.95
C SER A 106 15.77 8.78 8.31
N GLY A 107 14.69 8.04 8.12
CA GLY A 107 13.45 8.56 7.55
C GLY A 107 12.46 7.45 7.22
N PRO A 108 11.34 7.78 6.59
CA PRO A 108 10.40 6.78 6.10
C PRO A 108 10.96 6.06 4.87
N ALA A 109 10.86 4.73 4.86
CA ALA A 109 11.17 3.91 3.69
C ALA A 109 9.92 3.15 3.26
N THR A 110 9.61 3.22 1.96
CA THR A 110 8.46 2.54 1.36
C THR A 110 8.92 1.72 0.16
N LEU A 111 8.55 0.44 0.17
CA LEU A 111 8.86 -0.52 -0.89
C LEU A 111 7.54 -1.07 -1.45
N PRO A 112 7.03 -0.52 -2.57
CA PRO A 112 5.89 -1.09 -3.27
C PRO A 112 6.36 -2.30 -4.09
N VAL A 113 5.83 -3.49 -3.80
CA VAL A 113 6.22 -4.74 -4.47
C VAL A 113 5.03 -5.32 -5.21
N ASN A 114 5.19 -5.67 -6.48
CA ASN A 114 4.13 -6.27 -7.27
C ASN A 114 3.85 -7.71 -6.83
N ALA A 115 2.57 -8.10 -6.99
CA ALA A 115 2.11 -9.46 -6.75
C ALA A 115 1.00 -9.79 -7.75
N ASP A 116 1.26 -9.48 -9.05
CA ASP A 116 0.26 -9.56 -10.12
C ASP A 116 -0.04 -10.99 -10.55
N VAL A 117 -0.62 -11.74 -9.63
CA VAL A 117 -1.14 -13.09 -9.83
C VAL A 117 -2.51 -13.19 -9.16
N ALA A 118 -3.32 -14.16 -9.60
CA ALA A 118 -4.59 -14.45 -8.95
C ALA A 118 -4.37 -14.82 -7.46
N GLY A 119 -5.04 -14.11 -6.56
CA GLY A 119 -4.88 -14.27 -5.11
C GLY A 119 -3.69 -13.51 -4.51
N GLY A 120 -2.90 -12.79 -5.31
CA GLY A 120 -1.77 -11.99 -4.82
C GLY A 120 -0.60 -12.79 -4.27
N ALA A 121 0.29 -12.13 -3.54
CA ALA A 121 1.38 -12.80 -2.83
C ALA A 121 0.85 -13.49 -1.56
N THR A 122 1.42 -14.63 -1.23
CA THR A 122 1.11 -15.36 0.01
C THR A 122 2.27 -15.37 1.00
N LYS A 123 3.42 -14.80 0.62
CA LYS A 123 4.59 -14.60 1.46
C LYS A 123 5.31 -13.32 1.02
N VAL A 124 5.81 -12.57 1.99
CA VAL A 124 6.74 -11.46 1.80
C VAL A 124 7.95 -11.68 2.69
N ASN A 125 9.15 -11.55 2.14
CA ASN A 125 10.35 -11.41 2.95
C ASN A 125 10.75 -9.95 2.97
N VAL A 126 11.12 -9.44 4.15
CA VAL A 126 11.71 -8.12 4.35
C VAL A 126 13.06 -8.32 5.00
N TRP A 127 14.12 -7.71 4.44
CA TRP A 127 15.46 -7.87 5.01
C TRP A 127 16.30 -6.60 4.90
N MET A 128 17.33 -6.55 5.73
CA MET A 128 18.36 -5.50 5.73
C MET A 128 19.69 -6.11 5.33
N THR A 129 20.49 -5.35 4.58
CA THR A 129 21.87 -5.68 4.24
C THR A 129 22.80 -4.57 4.73
N THR A 130 24.10 -4.82 4.70
CA THR A 130 25.12 -3.76 4.66
C THR A 130 24.95 -2.94 3.36
N GLY A 131 25.85 -2.01 3.08
CA GLY A 131 25.87 -1.37 1.75
C GLY A 131 26.08 -2.36 0.58
N ASN A 132 26.55 -3.58 0.88
CA ASN A 132 26.68 -4.68 -0.06
C ASN A 132 25.42 -5.57 -0.03
N ALA A 133 24.76 -5.74 -1.18
CA ALA A 133 23.53 -6.50 -1.31
C ALA A 133 23.66 -8.00 -0.95
N ASN A 134 24.87 -8.56 -1.02
CA ASN A 134 25.13 -9.97 -0.72
C ASN A 134 25.38 -10.23 0.78
N GLU A 135 25.48 -9.18 1.59
CA GLU A 135 25.72 -9.27 3.03
C GLU A 135 24.43 -9.04 3.81
N GLY A 136 23.55 -10.05 3.83
CA GLY A 136 22.33 -10.04 4.63
C GLY A 136 22.63 -9.98 6.12
N LEU A 137 21.92 -9.10 6.83
CA LEU A 137 22.05 -8.95 8.28
C LEU A 137 20.92 -9.69 8.99
N GLU A 138 19.70 -9.26 8.75
CA GLU A 138 18.49 -9.87 9.31
C GLU A 138 17.34 -9.83 8.31
N TYR A 139 16.44 -10.80 8.42
CA TYR A 139 15.19 -10.81 7.66
C TYR A 139 13.99 -11.30 8.46
N PHE A 140 12.81 -10.94 7.98
CA PHE A 140 11.50 -11.42 8.43
C PHE A 140 10.73 -12.03 7.27
N SER A 141 9.96 -13.08 7.57
CA SER A 141 8.98 -13.67 6.65
C SER A 141 7.59 -13.34 7.13
N CYS A 142 6.79 -12.68 6.29
CA CYS A 142 5.44 -12.23 6.57
C CYS A 142 4.41 -13.01 5.75
N TYR A 143 3.23 -13.20 6.31
CA TYR A 143 2.10 -13.91 5.67
C TYR A 143 0.81 -13.14 5.94
N PRO A 144 -0.16 -13.12 5.01
CA PRO A 144 -1.38 -12.32 5.14
C PRO A 144 -2.28 -12.73 6.33
N ASP A 145 -2.17 -13.99 6.77
CA ASP A 145 -3.01 -14.53 7.85
C ASP A 145 -2.48 -14.20 9.26
N PHE A 146 -1.32 -13.54 9.36
CA PHE A 146 -0.68 -13.20 10.63
C PHE A 146 -0.46 -11.71 10.76
N SER A 147 -0.83 -11.14 11.90
CA SER A 147 -0.62 -9.72 12.20
C SER A 147 0.84 -9.34 12.49
N THR A 148 1.71 -10.34 12.71
CA THR A 148 3.15 -10.15 12.98
C THR A 148 3.95 -11.09 12.10
N CYS A 149 5.04 -10.58 11.54
CA CYS A 149 5.98 -11.37 10.74
C CYS A 149 6.84 -12.29 11.61
N PHE A 150 7.31 -13.38 11.04
CA PHE A 150 8.20 -14.34 11.70
C PHE A 150 9.65 -13.94 11.51
N GLY A 151 10.43 -13.94 12.57
CA GLY A 151 11.83 -13.53 12.64
C GLY A 151 12.15 -12.88 14.00
N PRO A 152 13.34 -12.26 14.15
CA PRO A 152 14.36 -12.10 13.12
C PRO A 152 15.10 -13.40 12.80
N TYR A 153 15.48 -13.57 11.54
CA TYR A 153 16.41 -14.60 11.09
C TYR A 153 17.71 -13.94 10.62
N VAL A 154 18.85 -14.53 10.91
CA VAL A 154 20.16 -13.97 10.55
C VAL A 154 20.53 -14.31 9.10
N GLY A 155 21.03 -13.33 8.37
CA GLY A 155 21.50 -13.46 7.00
C GLY A 155 20.47 -13.10 5.94
N LEU A 156 20.63 -13.67 4.76
CA LEU A 156 19.65 -13.53 3.66
C LEU A 156 18.57 -14.62 3.77
N PRO A 157 17.36 -14.35 3.28
CA PRO A 157 16.36 -15.40 3.12
C PRO A 157 16.93 -16.60 2.36
N ALA A 158 16.52 -17.81 2.74
CA ALA A 158 17.10 -19.06 2.21
C ALA A 158 17.10 -19.15 0.67
N GLU A 159 16.13 -18.48 0.06
CA GLU A 159 15.94 -18.42 -1.39
C GLU A 159 16.96 -17.51 -2.13
N TYR A 160 17.85 -16.85 -1.40
CA TYR A 160 18.93 -15.97 -1.91
C TYR A 160 20.35 -16.49 -1.59
N ARG A 161 20.45 -17.73 -1.07
CA ARG A 161 21.71 -18.39 -0.75
C ARG A 161 22.21 -19.29 -1.86
#